data_008dd8fac7452906b7893baa775b3a03
#
_entry.id   008dd8fac7452906b7893baa775b3a03
#
_cell.length_a   1.000
_cell.length_b   1.000
_cell.length_c   1.000
_cell.angle_alpha   90.00
_cell.angle_beta   90.00
_cell.angle_gamma   90.00
#
_symmetry.space_group_name_H-M   'P 1'
#
loop_
_entity.id
_entity.type
_entity.pdbx_description
1 polymer ?
#
loop_
_entity_poly.entity_id
_entity_poly.type
_entity_poly.pdbx_seq_one_letter_code
_entity_poly.pdbx_strand_id
1 'polypeptide(L)'
;MSAKKARYCIGELSTLCNIPQKTLRYYDEIGLFTPDYRDDSTHYRYYSKSQIVNLMIIKTLKQMGFPLKDIRQIISENDAQSLEANINSHLETMRDDIMKRIDQYTECNYLLQKIQNGIDILEASSSLPSEDLAISIEHIPKISLM
;
A
#
# COMPACT_ATOMS: atom_id res chain seq x y z
N MET A 1 -20.32 34.62 -17.69
CA MET A 1 -19.70 33.40 -18.28
C MET A 1 -18.23 33.46 -17.95
N SER A 2 -17.79 32.61 -17.03
CA SER A 2 -16.37 32.52 -16.66
C SER A 2 -15.59 31.94 -17.83
N ALA A 3 -14.62 32.69 -18.37
CA ALA A 3 -13.75 32.19 -19.42
C ALA A 3 -13.07 30.92 -18.93
N LYS A 4 -13.26 29.80 -19.63
CA LYS A 4 -12.63 28.53 -19.30
C LYS A 4 -11.12 28.74 -19.36
N LYS A 5 -10.47 28.71 -18.20
CA LYS A 5 -9.02 28.84 -18.09
C LYS A 5 -8.36 27.74 -18.93
N ALA A 6 -7.54 28.13 -19.89
CA ALA A 6 -6.92 27.20 -20.84
C ALA A 6 -5.76 26.40 -20.22
N ARG A 7 -5.06 26.98 -19.20
CA ARG A 7 -3.87 26.38 -18.55
C ARG A 7 -3.87 26.65 -17.05
N TYR A 8 -3.27 25.75 -16.32
CA TYR A 8 -3.12 25.78 -14.86
C TYR A 8 -1.63 25.73 -14.51
N CYS A 9 -1.18 26.61 -13.62
CA CYS A 9 0.17 26.48 -13.07
C CYS A 9 0.22 25.33 -12.03
N ILE A 10 1.42 24.88 -11.68
CA ILE A 10 1.61 23.77 -10.74
C ILE A 10 0.95 23.99 -9.37
N GLY A 11 0.93 25.25 -8.89
CA GLY A 11 0.27 25.59 -7.63
C GLY A 11 -1.25 25.44 -7.70
N GLU A 12 -1.86 25.90 -8.77
CA GLU A 12 -3.31 25.77 -9.00
C GLU A 12 -3.72 24.31 -9.17
N LEU A 13 -2.93 23.55 -9.94
CA LEU A 13 -3.16 22.11 -10.13
C LEU A 13 -3.03 21.35 -8.80
N SER A 14 -2.03 21.69 -8.00
CA SER A 14 -1.82 21.13 -6.67
C SER A 14 -3.03 21.31 -5.77
N THR A 15 -3.57 22.53 -5.73
CA THR A 15 -4.76 22.85 -4.94
C THR A 15 -6.01 22.16 -5.49
N LEU A 16 -6.22 22.21 -6.80
CA LEU A 16 -7.40 21.65 -7.45
C LEU A 16 -7.51 20.12 -7.29
N CYS A 17 -6.37 19.43 -7.44
CA CYS A 17 -6.32 17.96 -7.36
C CYS A 17 -6.00 17.43 -5.95
N ASN A 18 -5.70 18.33 -5.02
CA ASN A 18 -5.21 17.97 -3.68
C ASN A 18 -4.02 16.99 -3.76
N ILE A 19 -2.98 17.40 -4.50
CA ILE A 19 -1.71 16.68 -4.66
C ILE A 19 -0.57 17.68 -4.39
N PRO A 20 0.38 17.36 -3.50
CA PRO A 20 1.50 18.24 -3.21
C PRO A 20 2.32 18.60 -4.46
N GLN A 21 2.74 19.85 -4.60
CA GLN A 21 3.58 20.29 -5.72
C GLN A 21 4.87 19.47 -5.85
N LYS A 22 5.44 19.02 -4.71
CA LYS A 22 6.60 18.13 -4.70
C LYS A 22 6.31 16.82 -5.44
N THR A 23 5.13 16.25 -5.24
CA THR A 23 4.69 15.03 -5.92
C THR A 23 4.52 15.26 -7.42
N LEU A 24 3.94 16.41 -7.82
CA LEU A 24 3.78 16.76 -9.23
C LEU A 24 5.13 16.96 -9.93
N ARG A 25 6.12 17.54 -9.24
CA ARG A 25 7.50 17.67 -9.76
C ARG A 25 8.14 16.30 -9.92
N TYR A 26 7.99 15.44 -8.92
CA TYR A 26 8.49 14.07 -8.99
C TYR A 26 7.85 13.27 -10.14
N TYR A 27 6.55 13.41 -10.36
CA TYR A 27 5.88 12.75 -11.50
C TYR A 27 6.40 13.25 -12.85
N ASP A 28 6.75 14.53 -12.94
CA ASP A 28 7.38 15.12 -14.11
C ASP A 28 8.82 14.58 -14.31
N GLU A 29 9.62 14.52 -13.26
CA GLU A 29 11.00 13.99 -13.28
C GLU A 29 11.06 12.54 -13.74
N ILE A 30 10.15 11.70 -13.26
CA ILE A 30 10.08 10.29 -13.67
C ILE A 30 9.32 10.08 -14.99
N GLY A 31 8.81 11.13 -15.64
CA GLY A 31 8.06 11.06 -16.90
C GLY A 31 6.68 10.38 -16.79
N LEU A 32 6.09 10.36 -15.59
CA LEU A 32 4.74 9.84 -15.38
C LEU A 32 3.65 10.87 -15.74
N PHE A 33 3.90 12.14 -15.40
CA PHE A 33 2.98 13.24 -15.64
C PHE A 33 3.77 14.51 -15.93
N THR A 34 3.97 14.80 -17.21
CA THR A 34 4.75 15.96 -17.69
C THR A 34 3.84 17.14 -18.02
N PRO A 35 4.28 18.40 -17.82
CA PRO A 35 3.49 19.57 -18.18
C PRO A 35 3.30 19.68 -19.69
N ASP A 36 2.14 20.16 -20.10
CA ASP A 36 1.80 20.46 -21.50
C ASP A 36 2.68 21.56 -22.10
N TYR A 37 3.06 22.51 -21.24
CA TYR A 37 3.91 23.63 -21.63
C TYR A 37 4.87 24.02 -20.50
N ARG A 38 6.10 24.34 -20.88
CA ARG A 38 7.10 24.97 -20.00
C ARG A 38 7.45 26.34 -20.59
N ASP A 39 7.47 27.34 -19.75
CA ASP A 39 7.92 28.65 -20.15
C ASP A 39 9.45 28.69 -20.27
N ASP A 40 9.97 29.05 -21.42
CA ASP A 40 11.40 29.00 -21.72
C ASP A 40 12.23 30.00 -20.89
N SER A 41 11.61 31.12 -20.46
CA SER A 41 12.29 32.17 -19.70
C SER A 41 12.24 31.95 -18.19
N THR A 42 11.11 31.48 -17.67
CA THR A 42 10.86 31.33 -16.24
C THR A 42 10.89 29.88 -15.76
N HIS A 43 10.91 28.91 -16.68
CA HIS A 43 10.80 27.48 -16.44
C HIS A 43 9.52 27.06 -15.69
N TYR A 44 8.51 27.93 -15.68
CA TYR A 44 7.22 27.60 -15.08
C TYR A 44 6.49 26.50 -15.85
N ARG A 45 5.88 25.59 -15.09
CA ARG A 45 5.12 24.45 -15.61
C ARG A 45 3.64 24.81 -15.72
N TYR A 46 3.09 24.55 -16.90
CA TYR A 46 1.66 24.76 -17.18
C TYR A 46 1.03 23.45 -17.67
N TYR A 47 -0.16 23.21 -17.19
CA TYR A 47 -0.94 22.01 -17.46
C TYR A 47 -2.27 22.35 -18.10
N SER A 48 -2.72 21.56 -19.08
CA SER A 48 -4.00 21.73 -19.74
C SER A 48 -5.15 21.14 -18.91
N LYS A 49 -6.37 21.50 -19.26
CA LYS A 49 -7.57 20.96 -18.62
C LYS A 49 -7.70 19.45 -18.81
N SER A 50 -7.34 18.91 -19.96
CA SER A 50 -7.35 17.46 -20.23
C SER A 50 -6.39 16.70 -19.31
N GLN A 51 -5.27 17.30 -18.96
CA GLN A 51 -4.31 16.68 -18.04
C GLN A 51 -4.85 16.54 -16.61
N ILE A 52 -5.83 17.37 -16.20
CA ILE A 52 -6.46 17.22 -14.88
C ILE A 52 -7.11 15.84 -14.76
N VAL A 53 -7.79 15.37 -15.80
CA VAL A 53 -8.44 14.05 -15.81
C VAL A 53 -7.38 12.95 -15.66
N ASN A 54 -6.30 13.00 -16.43
CA ASN A 54 -5.20 12.03 -16.35
C ASN A 54 -4.57 12.02 -14.95
N LEU A 55 -4.37 13.20 -14.36
CA LEU A 55 -3.83 13.30 -13.00
C LEU A 55 -4.78 12.70 -11.95
N MET A 56 -6.08 12.85 -12.12
CA MET A 56 -7.06 12.22 -11.23
C MET A 56 -7.05 10.70 -11.36
N ILE A 57 -6.86 10.16 -12.58
CA ILE A 57 -6.69 8.73 -12.81
C ILE A 57 -5.42 8.23 -12.10
N ILE A 58 -4.29 8.91 -12.27
CA ILE A 58 -3.02 8.59 -11.57
C ILE A 58 -3.25 8.54 -10.06
N LYS A 59 -3.90 9.57 -9.51
CA LYS A 59 -4.21 9.66 -8.08
C LYS A 59 -5.04 8.47 -7.60
N THR A 60 -6.10 8.13 -8.32
CA THR A 60 -7.00 7.02 -7.98
C THR A 60 -6.27 5.69 -8.00
N LEU A 61 -5.52 5.38 -9.05
CA LEU A 61 -4.72 4.16 -9.15
C LEU A 61 -3.67 4.08 -8.03
N LYS A 62 -3.03 5.22 -7.71
CA LYS A 62 -2.08 5.26 -6.59
C LYS A 62 -2.73 4.99 -5.24
N GLN A 63 -3.94 5.51 -5.00
CA GLN A 63 -4.73 5.22 -3.79
C GLN A 63 -5.15 3.76 -3.69
N MET A 64 -5.37 3.11 -4.83
CA MET A 64 -5.65 1.66 -4.91
C MET A 64 -4.39 0.79 -4.71
N GLY A 65 -3.20 1.40 -4.55
CA GLY A 65 -1.96 0.69 -4.28
C GLY A 65 -1.17 0.29 -5.53
N PHE A 66 -1.55 0.73 -6.72
CA PHE A 66 -0.80 0.44 -7.93
C PHE A 66 0.63 1.02 -7.86
N PRO A 67 1.66 0.25 -8.25
CA PRO A 67 3.01 0.76 -8.44
C PRO A 67 3.04 1.83 -9.54
N LEU A 68 3.91 2.84 -9.40
CA LEU A 68 4.02 3.92 -10.41
C LEU A 68 4.41 3.41 -11.81
N LYS A 69 5.13 2.29 -11.88
CA LYS A 69 5.49 1.63 -13.13
C LYS A 69 4.24 1.15 -13.89
N ASP A 70 3.31 0.50 -13.17
CA ASP A 70 2.09 -0.05 -13.76
C ASP A 70 1.12 1.07 -14.14
N ILE A 71 1.04 2.12 -13.31
CA ILE A 71 0.26 3.34 -13.62
C ILE A 71 0.76 3.98 -14.92
N ARG A 72 2.08 4.06 -15.12
CA ARG A 72 2.66 4.60 -16.36
C ARG A 72 2.23 3.78 -17.57
N GLN A 73 2.29 2.47 -17.48
CA GLN A 73 1.88 1.56 -18.55
C GLN A 73 0.39 1.75 -18.88
N ILE A 74 -0.49 1.71 -17.87
CA ILE A 74 -1.94 1.91 -18.03
C ILE A 74 -2.25 3.22 -18.76
N ILE A 75 -1.58 4.31 -18.40
CA ILE A 75 -1.82 5.62 -19.03
C ILE A 75 -1.28 5.66 -20.46
N SER A 76 -0.15 5.02 -20.73
CA SER A 76 0.46 5.00 -22.06
C SER A 76 -0.35 4.16 -23.07
N GLU A 77 -0.94 3.07 -22.62
CA GLU A 77 -1.73 2.17 -23.45
C GLU A 77 -3.10 2.78 -23.81
N ASN A 78 -3.67 3.59 -22.90
CA ASN A 78 -4.95 4.30 -23.05
C ASN A 78 -6.08 3.42 -23.66
N ASP A 79 -6.09 2.14 -23.28
CA ASP A 79 -7.00 1.12 -23.76
C ASP A 79 -7.78 0.50 -22.61
N ALA A 80 -9.10 0.35 -22.77
CA ALA A 80 -9.98 -0.16 -21.73
C ALA A 80 -9.71 -1.64 -21.39
N GLN A 81 -9.34 -2.46 -22.37
CA GLN A 81 -9.05 -3.88 -22.14
C GLN A 81 -7.76 -4.06 -21.36
N SER A 82 -6.75 -3.27 -21.69
CA SER A 82 -5.49 -3.23 -20.93
C SER A 82 -5.71 -2.75 -19.50
N LEU A 83 -6.51 -1.73 -19.27
CA LEU A 83 -6.88 -1.27 -17.94
C LEU A 83 -7.56 -2.38 -17.12
N GLU A 84 -8.54 -3.08 -17.71
CA GLU A 84 -9.24 -4.18 -17.07
C GLU A 84 -8.26 -5.32 -16.68
N ALA A 85 -7.39 -5.72 -17.60
CA ALA A 85 -6.39 -6.75 -17.36
C ALA A 85 -5.42 -6.38 -16.21
N ASN A 86 -4.95 -5.13 -16.20
CA ASN A 86 -4.08 -4.62 -15.13
C ASN A 86 -4.78 -4.58 -13.77
N ILE A 87 -6.06 -4.18 -13.72
CA ILE A 87 -6.86 -4.18 -12.49
C ILE A 87 -7.04 -5.63 -11.99
N ASN A 88 -7.39 -6.56 -12.85
CA ASN A 88 -7.55 -7.97 -12.48
C ASN A 88 -6.25 -8.57 -11.93
N SER A 89 -5.11 -8.33 -12.59
CA SER A 89 -3.80 -8.78 -12.09
C SER A 89 -3.46 -8.19 -10.72
N HIS A 90 -3.79 -6.92 -10.49
CA HIS A 90 -3.57 -6.27 -9.20
C HIS A 90 -4.46 -6.86 -8.10
N LEU A 91 -5.73 -7.16 -8.41
CA LEU A 91 -6.65 -7.82 -7.49
C LEU A 91 -6.16 -9.22 -7.08
N GLU A 92 -5.60 -9.99 -8.04
CA GLU A 92 -4.98 -11.29 -7.74
C GLU A 92 -3.82 -11.14 -6.76
N THR A 93 -2.92 -10.20 -7.01
CA THR A 93 -1.78 -9.93 -6.11
C THR A 93 -2.25 -9.53 -4.72
N MET A 94 -3.25 -8.64 -4.62
CA MET A 94 -3.82 -8.24 -3.34
C MET A 94 -4.46 -9.41 -2.59
N ARG A 95 -5.15 -10.30 -3.30
CA ARG A 95 -5.74 -11.50 -2.72
C ARG A 95 -4.66 -12.41 -2.12
N ASP A 96 -3.58 -12.64 -2.85
CA ASP A 96 -2.47 -13.47 -2.39
C ASP A 96 -1.78 -12.86 -1.15
N ASP A 97 -1.62 -11.54 -1.12
CA ASP A 97 -1.06 -10.82 0.03
C ASP A 97 -1.98 -10.91 1.27
N ILE A 98 -3.29 -10.84 1.06
CA ILE A 98 -4.29 -11.02 2.14
C ILE A 98 -4.18 -12.45 2.70
N MET A 99 -4.13 -13.46 1.85
CA MET A 99 -4.02 -14.86 2.29
C MET A 99 -2.74 -15.09 3.11
N LYS A 100 -1.59 -14.59 2.64
CA LYS A 100 -0.33 -14.67 3.40
C LYS A 100 -0.43 -14.00 4.78
N ARG A 101 -1.11 -12.84 4.87
CA ARG A 101 -1.31 -12.14 6.15
C ARG A 101 -2.24 -12.90 7.07
N ILE A 102 -3.26 -13.57 6.54
CA ILE A 102 -4.15 -14.43 7.32
C ILE A 102 -3.37 -15.61 7.89
N ASP A 103 -2.53 -16.26 7.10
CA ASP A 103 -1.68 -17.37 7.55
C ASP A 103 -0.73 -16.91 8.67
N GLN A 104 -0.03 -15.79 8.47
CA GLN A 104 0.85 -15.20 9.49
C GLN A 104 0.11 -14.85 10.78
N TYR A 105 -1.09 -14.27 10.67
CA TYR A 105 -1.93 -13.98 11.82
C TYR A 105 -2.33 -15.27 12.57
N THR A 106 -2.70 -16.32 11.84
CA THR A 106 -3.09 -17.60 12.41
C THR A 106 -1.93 -18.26 13.16
N GLU A 107 -0.72 -18.22 12.59
CA GLU A 107 0.50 -18.73 13.23
C GLU A 107 0.83 -17.95 14.51
N CYS A 108 0.78 -16.62 14.46
CA CYS A 108 1.01 -15.79 15.64
C CYS A 108 -0.02 -16.05 16.75
N ASN A 109 -1.29 -16.21 16.37
CA ASN A 109 -2.37 -16.47 17.32
C ASN A 109 -2.21 -17.86 17.96
N TYR A 110 -1.83 -18.85 17.17
CA TYR A 110 -1.51 -20.19 17.68
C TYR A 110 -0.35 -20.19 18.69
N LEU A 111 0.73 -19.43 18.37
CA LEU A 111 1.85 -19.28 19.29
C LEU A 111 1.44 -18.58 20.58
N LEU A 112 0.63 -17.52 20.47
CA LEU A 112 0.11 -16.81 21.63
C LEU A 112 -0.71 -17.72 22.54
N GLN A 113 -1.60 -18.53 21.98
CA GLN A 113 -2.39 -19.51 22.75
C GLN A 113 -1.49 -20.51 23.47
N LYS A 114 -0.44 -21.02 22.79
CA LYS A 114 0.52 -21.93 23.44
C LYS A 114 1.23 -21.31 24.63
N ILE A 115 1.62 -20.04 24.50
CA ILE A 115 2.29 -19.30 25.59
C ILE A 115 1.31 -19.10 26.76
N GLN A 116 0.08 -18.69 26.48
CA GLN A 116 -0.95 -18.51 27.52
C GLN A 116 -1.25 -19.81 28.24
N ASN A 117 -1.49 -20.90 27.52
CA ASN A 117 -1.71 -22.23 28.13
C ASN A 117 -0.50 -22.68 28.96
N GLY A 118 0.73 -22.38 28.52
CA GLY A 118 1.95 -22.65 29.26
C GLY A 118 2.05 -21.84 30.56
N ILE A 119 1.63 -20.58 30.54
CA ILE A 119 1.58 -19.73 31.73
C ILE A 119 0.52 -20.25 32.71
N ASP A 120 -0.68 -20.59 32.21
CA ASP A 120 -1.77 -21.14 33.03
C ASP A 120 -1.35 -22.44 33.74
N ILE A 121 -0.60 -23.33 33.03
CA ILE A 121 -0.06 -24.57 33.61
C ILE A 121 0.97 -24.25 34.70
N LEU A 122 1.85 -23.28 34.49
CA LEU A 122 2.87 -22.90 35.48
C LEU A 122 2.23 -22.25 36.71
N GLU A 123 1.23 -21.40 36.54
CA GLU A 123 0.48 -20.80 37.67
C GLU A 123 -0.30 -21.85 38.45
N ALA A 124 -0.96 -22.79 37.75
CA ALA A 124 -1.65 -23.89 38.38
C ALA A 124 -0.69 -24.81 39.16
N SER A 125 0.51 -25.08 38.59
CA SER A 125 1.54 -25.91 39.25
C SER A 125 2.15 -25.22 40.46
N SER A 126 2.23 -23.87 40.46
CA SER A 126 2.74 -23.11 41.62
C SER A 126 1.75 -23.07 42.81
N SER A 127 0.49 -23.35 42.56
CA SER A 127 -0.58 -23.42 43.59
C SER A 127 -0.78 -24.80 44.19
N LEU A 128 -0.11 -25.85 43.67
CA LEU A 128 -0.16 -27.21 44.20
C LEU A 128 0.81 -27.40 45.37
N PRO A 129 0.48 -28.21 46.39
CA PRO A 129 1.40 -28.61 47.46
C PRO A 129 2.62 -29.31 46.86
N SER A 130 3.79 -29.08 47.44
CA SER A 130 5.10 -29.53 46.93
C SER A 130 5.31 -31.03 46.74
N GLU A 131 4.35 -31.90 47.09
CA GLU A 131 4.42 -33.34 46.92
C GLU A 131 4.02 -33.83 45.51
N ASP A 132 3.28 -33.00 44.73
CA ASP A 132 2.79 -33.39 43.41
C ASP A 132 3.65 -32.86 42.23
N LEU A 133 4.71 -32.10 42.52
CA LEU A 133 5.56 -31.47 41.50
C LEU A 133 6.48 -32.41 40.75
N ALA A 134 6.69 -33.67 41.26
CA ALA A 134 7.64 -34.62 40.67
C ALA A 134 7.14 -35.29 39.36
N ILE A 135 5.83 -35.23 39.06
CA ILE A 135 5.23 -35.97 37.94
C ILE A 135 5.06 -35.10 36.69
N SER A 136 5.04 -33.76 36.84
CA SER A 136 4.72 -32.86 35.73
C SER A 136 5.91 -32.42 34.85
N ILE A 137 7.16 -32.73 35.22
CA ILE A 137 8.37 -32.22 34.53
C ILE A 137 8.73 -33.09 33.29
N GLU A 138 8.25 -34.31 33.16
CA GLU A 138 8.60 -35.21 32.05
C GLU A 138 7.93 -34.85 30.71
N HIS A 139 6.99 -33.90 30.63
CA HIS A 139 6.18 -33.61 29.43
C HIS A 139 6.40 -32.24 28.80
N ILE A 140 7.49 -31.54 29.09
CA ILE A 140 7.83 -30.29 28.40
C ILE A 140 8.70 -30.63 27.19
N PRO A 141 8.20 -30.47 25.95
CA PRO A 141 9.05 -30.66 24.78
C PRO A 141 10.15 -29.58 24.78
N LYS A 142 11.40 -30.04 24.70
CA LYS A 142 12.56 -29.13 24.54
C LYS A 142 12.39 -28.32 23.26
N ILE A 143 12.13 -27.05 23.39
CA ILE A 143 12.17 -26.11 22.26
C ILE A 143 13.64 -25.92 21.92
N SER A 144 14.10 -26.56 20.85
CA SER A 144 15.41 -26.23 20.24
C SER A 144 15.25 -24.90 19.51
N LEU A 145 15.82 -23.87 20.09
CA LEU A 145 16.11 -22.62 19.38
C LEU A 145 17.30 -22.91 18.44
N MET A 146 17.01 -22.97 17.15
CA MET A 146 17.97 -22.70 16.08
C MET A 146 17.68 -21.35 15.48
#